data_6f5f587d11ef44333a6e63ee5a9df981
#
_entry.id   6f5f587d11ef44333a6e63ee5a9df981
#
_cell.length_a   1.000
_cell.length_b   1.000
_cell.length_c   1.000
_cell.angle_alpha   90.00
_cell.angle_beta   90.00
_cell.angle_gamma   90.00
#
_symmetry.space_group_name_H-M   'P 1'
#
loop_
_entity.id
_entity.type
_entity.pdbx_description
1 polymer ?
#
loop_
_entity_poly.entity_id
_entity_poly.type
_entity_poly.pdbx_seq_one_letter_code
_entity_poly.pdbx_strand_id
1 'polypeptide(L)'
;MTALLCLSSLFPFSFMVKHGNRKYLCTFVNMKTFVIAGCGRLAGIVSEAVVKGLLPEYELVGVYSRTVAKAERIAGRMAEAGKSCAVCTTADELLALKPDILVETASPAALREFAVPALKNGTSIVTLSIGALADDAFYREVCETAKENGTRIYIASGATGGFDVLRTAALMGKATARFYNEKGPDALKGTPVYEEALQKE
;
A
#
# COMPACT_ATOMS: atom_id res chain seq x y z
N MET A 1 -36.67 24.77 -3.89
CA MET A 1 -35.56 24.17 -4.70
C MET A 1 -34.39 25.11 -4.62
N THR A 2 -33.49 24.89 -3.70
CA THR A 2 -32.28 25.72 -3.60
C THR A 2 -31.12 24.72 -3.34
N ALA A 3 -30.28 24.62 -4.35
CA ALA A 3 -29.08 23.80 -4.32
C ALA A 3 -28.04 24.43 -3.38
N LEU A 4 -27.58 23.69 -2.40
CA LEU A 4 -26.38 23.99 -1.67
C LEU A 4 -25.30 23.00 -2.15
N LEU A 5 -24.53 23.46 -3.11
CA LEU A 5 -23.31 22.81 -3.57
C LEU A 5 -22.15 23.22 -2.68
N CYS A 6 -21.32 22.24 -2.42
CA CYS A 6 -19.90 22.35 -2.10
C CYS A 6 -19.50 22.56 -0.65
N LEU A 7 -19.08 21.43 -0.06
CA LEU A 7 -17.92 21.29 0.84
C LEU A 7 -17.86 19.82 1.33
N SER A 8 -17.49 18.89 0.45
CA SER A 8 -17.58 17.44 0.73
C SER A 8 -16.30 16.67 0.45
N SER A 9 -15.16 17.13 0.95
CA SER A 9 -13.93 16.32 0.82
C SER A 9 -13.36 15.79 2.14
N LEU A 10 -14.06 15.95 3.28
CA LEU A 10 -13.47 15.61 4.60
C LEU A 10 -14.39 14.85 5.56
N PHE A 11 -15.67 14.62 5.25
CA PHE A 11 -16.57 13.87 6.15
C PHE A 11 -17.44 12.87 5.38
N PRO A 12 -17.66 11.66 5.91
CA PRO A 12 -18.64 10.73 5.33
C PRO A 12 -20.02 11.37 5.36
N PHE A 13 -20.64 11.47 4.18
CA PHE A 13 -22.00 12.01 4.08
C PHE A 13 -22.98 10.98 4.65
N SER A 14 -23.52 11.27 5.83
CA SER A 14 -24.52 10.40 6.45
C SER A 14 -25.89 11.01 6.28
N PHE A 15 -26.85 10.24 5.81
CA PHE A 15 -28.27 10.65 5.77
C PHE A 15 -29.17 9.57 6.39
N MET A 16 -30.27 10.04 6.94
CA MET A 16 -31.24 9.15 7.56
C MET A 16 -32.28 8.71 6.54
N VAL A 17 -32.38 7.42 6.30
CA VAL A 17 -33.47 6.83 5.52
C VAL A 17 -34.51 6.27 6.48
N LYS A 18 -35.78 6.63 6.25
CA LYS A 18 -36.92 6.08 6.99
C LYS A 18 -37.62 5.01 6.13
N HIS A 19 -37.62 3.80 6.63
CA HIS A 19 -38.42 2.74 6.03
C HIS A 19 -39.38 2.15 7.08
N GLY A 20 -40.67 2.41 6.93
CA GLY A 20 -41.65 2.15 7.97
C GLY A 20 -41.39 2.96 9.24
N ASN A 21 -41.45 2.34 10.41
CA ASN A 21 -41.14 2.96 11.70
C ASN A 21 -39.64 2.92 12.08
N ARG A 22 -38.76 2.38 11.24
CA ARG A 22 -37.34 2.30 11.51
C ARG A 22 -36.57 3.37 10.76
N LYS A 23 -35.61 4.01 11.46
CA LYS A 23 -34.67 4.96 10.90
C LYS A 23 -33.35 4.24 10.70
N TYR A 24 -32.77 4.34 9.52
CA TYR A 24 -31.45 3.80 9.17
C TYR A 24 -30.51 4.96 8.88
N LEU A 25 -29.36 4.96 9.55
CA LEU A 25 -28.27 5.88 9.22
C LEU A 25 -27.49 5.27 8.05
N CYS A 26 -27.64 5.85 6.86
CA CYS A 26 -26.84 5.49 5.70
C CYS A 26 -25.64 6.42 5.65
N THR A 27 -24.46 5.88 5.86
CA THR A 27 -23.22 6.60 5.70
C THR A 27 -22.61 6.23 4.36
N PHE A 28 -22.43 7.20 3.47
CA PHE A 28 -21.62 6.99 2.29
C PHE A 28 -20.15 6.95 2.73
N VAL A 29 -19.59 5.77 2.79
CA VAL A 29 -18.14 5.60 2.85
C VAL A 29 -17.62 5.88 1.44
N ASN A 30 -16.82 6.92 1.30
CA ASN A 30 -16.13 7.17 0.03
C ASN A 30 -15.09 6.07 -0.13
N MET A 31 -15.39 5.05 -0.95
CA MET A 31 -14.50 3.94 -1.21
C MET A 31 -13.23 4.46 -1.90
N LYS A 32 -12.09 4.17 -1.31
CA LYS A 32 -10.79 4.48 -1.90
C LYS A 32 -10.34 3.36 -2.81
N THR A 33 -9.84 3.73 -3.96
CA THR A 33 -9.26 2.77 -4.90
C THR A 33 -7.79 2.52 -4.61
N PHE A 34 -7.35 1.29 -4.79
CA PHE A 34 -5.92 1.01 -4.73
C PHE A 34 -5.48 0.01 -5.79
N VAL A 35 -4.20 0.04 -6.08
CA VAL A 35 -3.53 -0.89 -6.99
C VAL A 35 -2.35 -1.56 -6.29
N ILE A 36 -1.92 -2.71 -6.79
CA ILE A 36 -0.77 -3.43 -6.26
C ILE A 36 0.33 -3.52 -7.31
N ALA A 37 1.54 -3.05 -6.97
CA ALA A 37 2.75 -3.29 -7.73
C ALA A 37 3.57 -4.41 -7.07
N GLY A 38 3.66 -5.55 -7.78
CA GLY A 38 4.32 -6.76 -7.28
C GLY A 38 3.35 -7.81 -6.76
N CYS A 39 3.09 -8.86 -7.56
CA CYS A 39 2.11 -9.90 -7.27
C CYS A 39 2.73 -11.14 -6.60
N GLY A 40 3.53 -10.92 -5.55
CA GLY A 40 4.14 -11.95 -4.73
C GLY A 40 3.21 -12.50 -3.63
N ARG A 41 3.82 -13.13 -2.61
CA ARG A 41 3.10 -13.69 -1.47
C ARG A 41 2.31 -12.62 -0.70
N LEU A 42 2.91 -11.45 -0.45
CA LEU A 42 2.27 -10.38 0.30
C LEU A 42 1.07 -9.79 -0.45
N ALA A 43 1.18 -9.58 -1.76
CA ALA A 43 0.05 -9.19 -2.60
C ALA A 43 -1.11 -10.20 -2.54
N GLY A 44 -0.77 -11.49 -2.47
CA GLY A 44 -1.77 -12.55 -2.28
C GLY A 44 -2.55 -12.41 -0.96
N ILE A 45 -1.87 -12.04 0.13
CA ILE A 45 -2.49 -11.81 1.45
C ILE A 45 -3.40 -10.58 1.38
N VAL A 46 -2.95 -9.48 0.77
CA VAL A 46 -3.75 -8.25 0.64
C VAL A 46 -5.00 -8.51 -0.21
N SER A 47 -4.86 -9.18 -1.36
CA SER A 47 -6.00 -9.51 -2.21
C SER A 47 -7.00 -10.44 -1.50
N GLU A 48 -6.53 -11.38 -0.69
CA GLU A 48 -7.40 -12.24 0.11
C GLU A 48 -8.16 -11.46 1.18
N ALA A 49 -7.53 -10.46 1.81
CA ALA A 49 -8.19 -9.56 2.75
C ALA A 49 -9.34 -8.78 2.09
N VAL A 50 -9.17 -8.34 0.83
CA VAL A 50 -10.23 -7.70 0.06
C VAL A 50 -11.38 -8.67 -0.24
N VAL A 51 -11.07 -9.90 -0.66
CA VAL A 51 -12.08 -10.94 -0.93
C VAL A 51 -12.87 -11.28 0.34
N LYS A 52 -12.21 -11.36 1.49
CA LYS A 52 -12.85 -11.61 2.79
C LYS A 52 -13.61 -10.40 3.37
N GLY A 53 -13.62 -9.26 2.68
CA GLY A 53 -14.30 -8.05 3.16
C GLY A 53 -13.64 -7.39 4.38
N LEU A 54 -12.35 -7.68 4.63
CA LEU A 54 -11.60 -7.09 5.74
C LEU A 54 -11.16 -5.66 5.47
N LEU A 55 -11.29 -5.19 4.23
CA LEU A 55 -10.96 -3.85 3.77
C LEU A 55 -12.19 -3.20 3.11
N PRO A 56 -13.29 -2.97 3.87
CA PRO A 56 -14.57 -2.55 3.30
C PRO A 56 -14.56 -1.15 2.69
N GLU A 57 -13.57 -0.32 3.05
CA GLU A 57 -13.42 1.05 2.56
C GLU A 57 -12.50 1.16 1.33
N TYR A 58 -11.98 0.01 0.85
CA TYR A 58 -10.99 -0.04 -0.21
C TYR A 58 -11.40 -1.00 -1.34
N GLU A 59 -11.13 -0.59 -2.57
CA GLU A 59 -11.34 -1.39 -3.77
C GLU A 59 -10.02 -1.61 -4.51
N LEU A 60 -9.66 -2.88 -4.76
CA LEU A 60 -8.51 -3.24 -5.57
C LEU A 60 -8.90 -3.17 -7.05
N VAL A 61 -8.44 -2.14 -7.76
CA VAL A 61 -8.82 -1.87 -9.15
C VAL A 61 -7.80 -2.35 -10.18
N GLY A 62 -6.56 -2.62 -9.77
CA GLY A 62 -5.54 -3.09 -10.69
C GLY A 62 -4.33 -3.70 -10.01
N VAL A 63 -3.64 -4.57 -10.75
CA VAL A 63 -2.42 -5.24 -10.31
C VAL A 63 -1.39 -5.26 -11.41
N TYR A 64 -0.12 -5.12 -11.03
CA TYR A 64 1.03 -5.18 -11.92
C TYR A 64 2.09 -6.14 -11.39
N SER A 65 2.67 -6.92 -12.28
CA SER A 65 3.85 -7.73 -11.99
C SER A 65 4.69 -7.95 -13.26
N ARG A 66 6.00 -7.95 -13.14
CA ARG A 66 6.91 -8.36 -14.23
C ARG A 66 6.61 -9.78 -14.75
N THR A 67 6.05 -10.65 -13.89
CA THR A 67 5.53 -11.95 -14.28
C THR A 67 4.02 -11.84 -14.40
N VAL A 68 3.51 -11.66 -15.62
CA VAL A 68 2.08 -11.43 -15.91
C VAL A 68 1.18 -12.50 -15.26
N ALA A 69 1.55 -13.77 -15.36
CA ALA A 69 0.79 -14.88 -14.76
C ALA A 69 0.54 -14.73 -13.24
N LYS A 70 1.42 -13.99 -12.51
CA LYS A 70 1.19 -13.70 -11.09
C LYS A 70 0.12 -12.63 -10.90
N ALA A 71 0.05 -11.64 -11.78
CA ALA A 71 -0.99 -10.61 -11.78
C ALA A 71 -2.34 -11.22 -12.17
N GLU A 72 -2.38 -12.04 -13.22
CA GLU A 72 -3.57 -12.77 -13.67
C GLU A 72 -4.17 -13.64 -12.56
N ARG A 73 -3.33 -14.30 -11.78
CA ARG A 73 -3.79 -15.11 -10.64
C ARG A 73 -4.50 -14.28 -9.57
N ILE A 74 -4.04 -13.06 -9.29
CA ILE A 74 -4.72 -12.16 -8.34
C ILE A 74 -6.02 -11.65 -8.95
N ALA A 75 -5.99 -11.20 -10.20
CA ALA A 75 -7.19 -10.73 -10.90
C ALA A 75 -8.25 -11.83 -11.02
N GLY A 76 -7.85 -13.08 -11.32
CA GLY A 76 -8.74 -14.23 -11.34
C GLY A 76 -9.44 -14.48 -10.00
N ARG A 77 -8.69 -14.42 -8.90
CA ARG A 77 -9.26 -14.52 -7.54
C ARG A 77 -10.27 -13.40 -7.24
N MET A 78 -9.98 -12.19 -7.71
CA MET A 78 -10.91 -11.07 -7.57
C MET A 78 -12.19 -11.31 -8.37
N ALA A 79 -12.06 -11.80 -9.60
CA ALA A 79 -13.21 -12.14 -10.46
C ALA A 79 -14.07 -13.26 -9.87
N GLU A 80 -13.48 -14.31 -9.30
CA GLU A 80 -14.21 -15.38 -8.58
C GLU A 80 -15.03 -14.83 -7.41
N ALA A 81 -14.56 -13.73 -6.79
CA ALA A 81 -15.28 -13.04 -5.72
C ALA A 81 -16.26 -11.95 -6.25
N GLY A 82 -16.52 -11.89 -7.55
CA GLY A 82 -17.42 -10.91 -8.18
C GLY A 82 -16.86 -9.49 -8.21
N LYS A 83 -15.53 -9.32 -8.12
CA LYS A 83 -14.85 -8.02 -8.11
C LYS A 83 -14.04 -7.84 -9.38
N SER A 84 -14.05 -6.64 -9.95
CA SER A 84 -13.22 -6.29 -11.11
C SER A 84 -11.82 -5.89 -10.66
N CYS A 85 -10.78 -6.37 -11.37
CA CYS A 85 -9.40 -5.99 -11.12
C CYS A 85 -8.61 -6.09 -12.44
N ALA A 86 -8.08 -4.98 -12.93
CA ALA A 86 -7.31 -4.93 -14.16
C ALA A 86 -5.93 -5.59 -13.98
N VAL A 87 -5.49 -6.33 -14.99
CA VAL A 87 -4.09 -6.77 -15.12
C VAL A 87 -3.35 -5.75 -15.96
N CYS A 88 -2.38 -5.07 -15.36
CA CYS A 88 -1.54 -4.09 -16.05
C CYS A 88 -0.19 -4.70 -16.39
N THR A 89 0.34 -4.36 -17.56
CA THR A 89 1.62 -4.86 -18.08
C THR A 89 2.74 -3.84 -17.93
N THR A 90 2.38 -2.58 -17.67
CA THR A 90 3.32 -1.46 -17.47
C THR A 90 2.94 -0.66 -16.21
N ALA A 91 3.90 0.12 -15.71
CA ALA A 91 3.68 1.07 -14.63
C ALA A 91 2.67 2.16 -15.03
N ASP A 92 2.77 2.63 -16.28
CA ASP A 92 1.90 3.68 -16.82
C ASP A 92 0.44 3.22 -16.89
N GLU A 93 0.18 1.99 -17.34
CA GLU A 93 -1.16 1.40 -17.33
C GLU A 93 -1.73 1.32 -15.92
N LEU A 94 -0.90 0.93 -14.93
CA LEU A 94 -1.32 0.85 -13.54
C LEU A 94 -1.70 2.22 -12.99
N LEU A 95 -0.89 3.25 -13.25
CA LEU A 95 -1.12 4.61 -12.80
C LEU A 95 -2.23 5.33 -13.59
N ALA A 96 -2.49 4.93 -14.84
CA ALA A 96 -3.61 5.44 -15.65
C ALA A 96 -4.98 5.12 -15.04
N LEU A 97 -5.08 4.12 -14.15
CA LEU A 97 -6.28 3.83 -13.37
C LEU A 97 -6.59 4.91 -12.32
N LYS A 98 -5.68 5.86 -12.10
CA LYS A 98 -5.78 6.96 -11.11
C LYS A 98 -6.18 6.49 -9.71
N PRO A 99 -5.48 5.51 -9.15
CA PRO A 99 -5.81 5.00 -7.84
C PRO A 99 -5.47 6.03 -6.74
N ASP A 100 -6.21 6.01 -5.63
CA ASP A 100 -5.87 6.80 -4.44
C ASP A 100 -4.56 6.29 -3.79
N ILE A 101 -4.31 4.97 -3.88
CA ILE A 101 -3.19 4.32 -3.20
C ILE A 101 -2.52 3.29 -4.13
N LEU A 102 -1.19 3.33 -4.15
CA LEU A 102 -0.34 2.26 -4.70
C LEU A 102 0.24 1.46 -3.54
N VAL A 103 -0.04 0.17 -3.48
CA VAL A 103 0.58 -0.77 -2.54
C VAL A 103 1.77 -1.45 -3.23
N GLU A 104 2.98 -1.11 -2.83
CA GLU A 104 4.21 -1.67 -3.38
C GLU A 104 4.68 -2.86 -2.52
N THR A 105 4.73 -4.05 -3.13
CA THR A 105 5.11 -5.33 -2.52
C THR A 105 6.13 -6.11 -3.35
N ALA A 106 6.93 -5.42 -4.16
CA ALA A 106 7.84 -6.05 -5.13
C ALA A 106 9.30 -6.03 -4.67
N SER A 107 9.93 -4.86 -4.67
CA SER A 107 11.34 -4.72 -4.34
C SER A 107 11.76 -3.25 -4.20
N PRO A 108 12.92 -2.96 -3.56
CA PRO A 108 13.47 -1.60 -3.52
C PRO A 108 13.66 -0.97 -4.90
N ALA A 109 14.04 -1.74 -5.92
CA ALA A 109 14.14 -1.26 -7.30
C ALA A 109 12.78 -0.86 -7.88
N ALA A 110 11.73 -1.64 -7.61
CA ALA A 110 10.37 -1.30 -8.03
C ALA A 110 9.88 -0.03 -7.33
N LEU A 111 10.14 0.14 -6.03
CA LEU A 111 9.77 1.38 -5.34
C LEU A 111 10.43 2.61 -6.00
N ARG A 112 11.71 2.51 -6.39
CA ARG A 112 12.40 3.61 -7.10
C ARG A 112 11.75 3.94 -8.44
N GLU A 113 11.26 2.94 -9.14
CA GLU A 113 10.57 3.10 -10.42
C GLU A 113 9.19 3.77 -10.24
N PHE A 114 8.42 3.33 -9.27
CA PHE A 114 7.03 3.75 -9.08
C PHE A 114 6.84 5.02 -8.25
N ALA A 115 7.75 5.34 -7.31
CA ALA A 115 7.46 6.32 -6.28
C ALA A 115 7.17 7.72 -6.83
N VAL A 116 8.10 8.30 -7.57
CA VAL A 116 7.95 9.66 -8.08
C VAL A 116 6.78 9.78 -9.08
N PRO A 117 6.63 8.87 -10.07
CA PRO A 117 5.47 8.90 -10.96
C PRO A 117 4.13 8.79 -10.24
N ALA A 118 4.01 7.88 -9.27
CA ALA A 118 2.76 7.70 -8.51
C ALA A 118 2.39 8.95 -7.71
N LEU A 119 3.36 9.52 -6.97
CA LEU A 119 3.12 10.72 -6.17
C LEU A 119 2.73 11.92 -7.03
N LYS A 120 3.38 12.12 -8.19
CA LYS A 120 3.02 13.15 -9.17
C LYS A 120 1.63 12.93 -9.78
N ASN A 121 1.19 11.67 -9.90
CA ASN A 121 -0.15 11.33 -10.39
C ASN A 121 -1.26 11.55 -9.34
N GLY A 122 -0.92 12.01 -8.13
CA GLY A 122 -1.88 12.18 -7.03
C GLY A 122 -2.13 10.90 -6.24
N THR A 123 -1.35 9.83 -6.48
CA THR A 123 -1.47 8.52 -5.84
C THR A 123 -0.55 8.44 -4.62
N SER A 124 -1.09 8.21 -3.43
CA SER A 124 -0.29 7.92 -2.23
C SER A 124 0.28 6.51 -2.28
N ILE A 125 1.36 6.26 -1.54
CA ILE A 125 2.05 4.97 -1.60
C ILE A 125 2.06 4.30 -0.22
N VAL A 126 1.80 3.00 -0.19
CA VAL A 126 2.12 2.11 0.93
C VAL A 126 3.24 1.17 0.46
N THR A 127 4.44 1.28 1.04
CA THR A 127 5.57 0.45 0.63
C THR A 127 6.01 -0.52 1.71
N LEU A 128 6.39 -1.73 1.26
CA LEU A 128 7.06 -2.73 2.07
C LEU A 128 8.57 -2.79 1.79
N SER A 129 9.03 -2.06 0.77
CA SER A 129 10.43 -2.05 0.30
C SER A 129 11.24 -0.90 0.91
N ILE A 130 11.24 -0.80 2.24
CA ILE A 130 11.83 0.29 3.03
C ILE A 130 13.30 0.55 2.67
N GLY A 131 14.05 -0.50 2.30
CA GLY A 131 15.47 -0.39 1.95
C GLY A 131 15.77 0.60 0.81
N ALA A 132 14.83 0.91 -0.06
CA ALA A 132 15.00 1.94 -1.08
C ALA A 132 15.17 3.35 -0.49
N LEU A 133 14.51 3.60 0.64
CA LEU A 133 14.51 4.89 1.33
C LEU A 133 15.76 5.12 2.22
N ALA A 134 16.67 4.15 2.27
CA ALA A 134 17.96 4.31 2.93
C ALA A 134 18.92 5.21 2.13
N ASP A 135 18.64 5.50 0.87
CA ASP A 135 19.32 6.48 0.06
C ASP A 135 18.74 7.88 0.35
N ASP A 136 19.54 8.74 0.94
CA ASP A 136 19.12 10.07 1.38
C ASP A 136 18.65 10.97 0.23
N ALA A 137 19.22 10.82 -0.97
CA ALA A 137 18.82 11.61 -2.13
C ALA A 137 17.43 11.20 -2.60
N PHE A 138 17.21 9.90 -2.76
CA PHE A 138 15.90 9.35 -3.13
C PHE A 138 14.84 9.62 -2.07
N TYR A 139 15.18 9.48 -0.78
CA TYR A 139 14.27 9.79 0.31
C TYR A 139 13.79 11.25 0.27
N ARG A 140 14.72 12.21 0.07
CA ARG A 140 14.37 13.64 -0.05
C ARG A 140 13.48 13.89 -1.26
N GLU A 141 13.83 13.35 -2.44
CA GLU A 141 13.03 13.48 -3.65
C GLU A 141 11.59 13.00 -3.46
N VAL A 142 11.44 11.82 -2.85
CA VAL A 142 10.11 11.25 -2.56
C VAL A 142 9.31 12.12 -1.59
N CYS A 143 9.94 12.63 -0.52
CA CYS A 143 9.28 13.48 0.46
C CYS A 143 8.85 14.82 -0.13
N GLU A 144 9.70 15.45 -0.93
CA GLU A 144 9.42 16.72 -1.62
C GLU A 144 8.28 16.53 -2.64
N THR A 145 8.38 15.49 -3.48
CA THR A 145 7.33 15.17 -4.46
C THR A 145 5.99 14.91 -3.78
N ALA A 146 5.97 14.15 -2.69
CA ALA A 146 4.75 13.88 -1.94
C ALA A 146 4.13 15.18 -1.39
N LYS A 147 4.95 16.07 -0.82
CA LYS A 147 4.50 17.36 -0.28
C LYS A 147 3.93 18.27 -1.37
N GLU A 148 4.61 18.37 -2.50
CA GLU A 148 4.19 19.22 -3.63
C GLU A 148 2.85 18.77 -4.23
N ASN A 149 2.58 17.47 -4.24
CA ASN A 149 1.37 16.90 -4.86
C ASN A 149 0.27 16.54 -3.84
N GLY A 150 0.43 16.89 -2.55
CA GLY A 150 -0.55 16.59 -1.51
C GLY A 150 -0.76 15.09 -1.25
N THR A 151 0.23 14.28 -1.65
CA THR A 151 0.24 12.82 -1.48
C THR A 151 1.06 12.39 -0.27
N ARG A 152 1.10 11.09 0.02
CA ARG A 152 1.83 10.54 1.16
C ARG A 152 2.52 9.23 0.79
N ILE A 153 3.65 8.97 1.45
CA ILE A 153 4.25 7.64 1.49
C ILE A 153 4.12 7.07 2.89
N TYR A 154 3.51 5.88 2.98
CA TYR A 154 3.33 5.13 4.21
C TYR A 154 4.30 3.97 4.21
N ILE A 155 5.10 3.88 5.25
CA ILE A 155 6.08 2.82 5.43
C ILE A 155 5.46 1.74 6.30
N ALA A 156 5.28 0.55 5.75
CA ALA A 156 4.85 -0.59 6.54
C ALA A 156 6.00 -1.07 7.43
N SER A 157 5.71 -1.36 8.70
CA SER A 157 6.72 -1.85 9.66
C SER A 157 7.30 -3.23 9.30
N GLY A 158 6.66 -3.95 8.36
CA GLY A 158 7.09 -5.28 7.92
C GLY A 158 7.09 -6.28 9.07
N ALA A 159 8.15 -7.09 9.13
CA ALA A 159 8.34 -8.07 10.19
C ALA A 159 8.87 -7.46 11.51
N THR A 160 9.26 -6.17 11.51
CA THR A 160 9.80 -5.50 12.68
C THR A 160 8.70 -4.67 13.33
N GLY A 161 8.13 -5.16 14.43
CA GLY A 161 7.16 -4.43 15.23
C GLY A 161 7.84 -3.57 16.32
N GLY A 162 7.04 -2.78 17.07
CA GLY A 162 7.50 -2.07 18.26
C GLY A 162 8.24 -0.77 18.03
N PHE A 163 8.24 -0.21 16.82
CA PHE A 163 8.87 1.10 16.57
C PHE A 163 8.20 2.25 17.33
N ASP A 164 6.92 2.16 17.59
CA ASP A 164 6.16 3.08 18.44
C ASP A 164 6.63 3.02 19.89
N VAL A 165 6.84 1.80 20.41
CA VAL A 165 7.42 1.58 21.76
C VAL A 165 8.84 2.11 21.83
N LEU A 166 9.68 1.84 20.80
CA LEU A 166 11.04 2.33 20.73
C LEU A 166 11.10 3.86 20.69
N ARG A 167 10.23 4.49 19.90
CA ARG A 167 10.11 5.94 19.83
C ARG A 167 9.73 6.53 21.19
N THR A 168 8.76 5.92 21.87
CA THR A 168 8.35 6.35 23.21
C THR A 168 9.50 6.23 24.20
N ALA A 169 10.21 5.11 24.21
CA ALA A 169 11.36 4.90 25.08
C ALA A 169 12.48 5.93 24.84
N ALA A 170 12.75 6.27 23.58
CA ALA A 170 13.74 7.28 23.20
C ALA A 170 13.34 8.69 23.66
N LEU A 171 12.05 9.01 23.69
CA LEU A 171 11.52 10.28 24.22
C LEU A 171 11.56 10.37 25.74
N MET A 172 11.49 9.22 26.43
CA MET A 172 11.53 9.16 27.91
C MET A 172 12.95 9.30 28.49
N GLY A 173 13.99 9.12 27.69
CA GLY A 173 15.38 9.24 28.12
C GLY A 173 16.37 8.50 27.24
N LYS A 174 17.59 8.25 27.76
CA LYS A 174 18.59 7.46 27.04
C LYS A 174 18.18 6.00 26.99
N ALA A 175 17.95 5.49 25.77
CA ALA A 175 17.62 4.11 25.54
C ALA A 175 18.65 3.45 24.62
N THR A 176 18.99 2.18 24.89
CA THR A 176 19.76 1.33 23.99
C THR A 176 18.85 0.25 23.45
N ALA A 177 18.70 0.16 22.14
CA ALA A 177 17.91 -0.87 21.50
C ALA A 177 18.82 -1.88 20.77
N ARG A 178 18.46 -3.14 20.84
CA ARG A 178 19.07 -4.22 20.05
C ARG A 178 17.97 -4.89 19.26
N PHE A 179 18.21 -5.07 17.96
CA PHE A 179 17.34 -5.84 17.10
C PHE A 179 18.01 -7.19 16.79
N TYR A 180 17.28 -8.27 17.04
CA TYR A 180 17.65 -9.59 16.63
C TYR A 180 16.64 -10.09 15.60
N ASN A 181 17.13 -10.45 14.41
CA ASN A 181 16.31 -10.99 13.34
C ASN A 181 16.91 -12.33 12.89
N GLU A 182 16.10 -13.35 12.88
CA GLU A 182 16.42 -14.65 12.31
C GLU A 182 15.70 -14.78 10.97
N LYS A 183 16.44 -15.17 9.94
CA LYS A 183 15.92 -15.31 8.58
C LYS A 183 16.39 -16.62 7.99
N GLY A 184 15.51 -17.24 7.20
CA GLY A 184 15.91 -18.42 6.43
C GLY A 184 17.02 -18.11 5.43
N PRO A 185 17.78 -19.12 5.00
CA PRO A 185 18.98 -18.99 4.17
C PRO A 185 18.79 -18.12 2.92
N ASP A 186 17.67 -18.28 2.22
CA ASP A 186 17.38 -17.56 0.98
C ASP A 186 16.89 -16.11 1.16
N ALA A 187 16.57 -15.72 2.40
CA ALA A 187 15.96 -14.40 2.66
C ALA A 187 16.94 -13.23 2.54
N LEU A 188 18.24 -13.50 2.55
CA LEU A 188 19.31 -12.51 2.44
C LEU A 188 19.89 -12.41 1.03
N LYS A 189 19.50 -13.30 0.10
CA LYS A 189 19.98 -13.24 -1.29
C LYS A 189 19.71 -11.87 -1.91
N GLY A 190 20.74 -11.30 -2.54
CA GLY A 190 20.66 -9.98 -3.17
C GLY A 190 20.79 -8.80 -2.20
N THR A 191 21.09 -9.03 -0.93
CA THR A 191 21.42 -7.96 0.03
C THR A 191 22.92 -7.80 0.19
N PRO A 192 23.43 -6.61 0.60
CA PRO A 192 24.87 -6.38 0.83
C PRO A 192 25.49 -7.25 1.93
N VAL A 193 24.65 -7.84 2.79
CA VAL A 193 25.07 -8.69 3.91
C VAL A 193 24.95 -10.18 3.58
N TYR A 194 24.67 -10.53 2.33
CA TYR A 194 24.60 -11.93 1.90
C TYR A 194 26.01 -12.52 1.73
N GLU A 195 26.28 -13.58 2.45
CA GLU A 195 27.48 -14.41 2.29
C GLU A 195 27.05 -15.86 2.03
N GLU A 196 27.51 -16.44 0.93
CA GLU A 196 27.12 -17.82 0.55
C GLU A 196 27.54 -18.86 1.60
N ALA A 197 28.63 -18.60 2.32
CA ALA A 197 29.12 -19.46 3.40
C ALA A 197 28.14 -19.58 4.58
N LEU A 198 27.32 -18.56 4.83
CA LEU A 198 26.33 -18.52 5.91
C LEU A 198 25.02 -19.26 5.56
N GLN A 199 24.91 -19.75 4.32
CA GLN A 199 23.68 -20.37 3.82
C GLN A 199 23.74 -21.92 3.86
N LYS A 200 24.77 -22.49 4.49
CA LYS A 200 25.02 -23.93 4.49
C LYS A 200 24.52 -24.67 5.75
N GLU A 201 23.80 -23.99 6.63
CA GLU A 201 23.21 -24.61 7.84
C GLU A 201 21.73 -24.89 7.65
#